data_dd11ff2067c93a9cb9fba3172c1a32d1
#
_entry.id   dd11ff2067c93a9cb9fba3172c1a32d1
#
_cell.length_a   1.000
_cell.length_b   1.000
_cell.length_c   1.000
_cell.angle_alpha   90.00
_cell.angle_beta   90.00
_cell.angle_gamma   90.00
#
_symmetry.space_group_name_H-M   'P 1'
#
loop_
_entity.id
_entity.type
_entity.pdbx_description
1 polymer ?
#
loop_
_entity_poly.entity_id
_entity_poly.type
_entity_poly.pdbx_seq_one_letter_code
_entity_poly.pdbx_strand_id
1 'polypeptide(L)'
;AEKENLSVTELTGRIADQFFEDAGLLNMRCPTYNPRSSTAIDQAVHLIKILLEKEYAYWYQGDVFYDPLKFKGFGKLLGLDMKKLPTTKRHFRRESYPGIQWNLGDFILRHDCKKGDEIFWDTEIGKGRPSWNI
;
A
#
# COMPACT_ATOMS: atom_id res chain seq x y z
N ALA A 1 3.93 -8.46 18.59
CA ALA A 1 5.18 -7.89 19.02
C ALA A 1 5.16 -7.70 20.53
N GLU A 2 4.39 -6.78 21.08
CA GLU A 2 4.36 -6.50 22.53
C GLU A 2 4.13 -7.74 23.41
N LYS A 3 3.14 -8.60 23.08
CA LYS A 3 2.82 -9.82 23.84
C LYS A 3 3.98 -10.82 23.91
N GLU A 4 4.87 -10.80 22.93
CA GLU A 4 5.98 -11.73 22.82
C GLU A 4 7.34 -11.08 23.13
N ASN A 5 7.32 -9.81 23.54
CA ASN A 5 8.51 -9.00 23.81
C ASN A 5 9.53 -9.01 22.66
N LEU A 6 9.02 -8.96 21.42
CA LEU A 6 9.80 -8.91 20.19
C LEU A 6 9.59 -7.58 19.49
N SER A 7 10.57 -7.13 18.74
CA SER A 7 10.37 -6.05 17.76
C SER A 7 9.43 -6.51 16.64
N VAL A 8 8.76 -5.55 15.98
CA VAL A 8 7.89 -5.87 14.83
C VAL A 8 8.70 -6.55 13.71
N THR A 9 9.94 -6.14 13.50
CA THR A 9 10.83 -6.71 12.48
C THR A 9 11.17 -8.17 12.79
N GLU A 10 11.48 -8.50 14.03
CA GLU A 10 11.76 -9.88 14.45
C GLU A 10 10.54 -10.77 14.32
N LEU A 11 9.38 -10.29 14.80
CA LEU A 11 8.14 -11.04 14.69
C LEU A 11 7.78 -11.30 13.22
N THR A 12 7.88 -10.28 12.38
CA THR A 12 7.60 -10.41 10.94
C THR A 12 8.56 -11.37 10.25
N GLY A 13 9.84 -11.37 10.64
CA GLY A 13 10.84 -12.33 10.16
C GLY A 13 10.42 -13.76 10.47
N ARG A 14 10.14 -14.05 11.75
CA ARG A 14 9.71 -15.38 12.21
C ARG A 14 8.47 -15.89 11.50
N ILE A 15 7.45 -15.03 11.35
CA ILE A 15 6.20 -15.40 10.65
C ILE A 15 6.45 -15.66 9.17
N ALA A 16 7.33 -14.88 8.53
CA ALA A 16 7.67 -15.11 7.13
C ALA A 16 8.42 -16.45 6.94
N ASP A 17 9.35 -16.78 7.82
CA ASP A 17 10.09 -18.04 7.78
C ASP A 17 9.13 -19.24 7.96
N GLN A 18 8.22 -19.16 8.94
CA GLN A 18 7.18 -20.16 9.15
C GLN A 18 6.26 -20.31 7.93
N PHE A 19 5.87 -19.20 7.30
CA PHE A 19 5.06 -19.22 6.08
C PHE A 19 5.75 -20.00 4.94
N PHE A 20 7.06 -19.80 4.75
CA PHE A 20 7.80 -20.51 3.71
C PHE A 20 8.00 -22.01 4.03
N GLU A 21 8.17 -22.37 5.29
CA GLU A 21 8.19 -23.77 5.73
C GLU A 21 6.85 -24.44 5.45
N ASP A 22 5.73 -23.83 5.84
CA ASP A 22 4.39 -24.35 5.63
C ASP A 22 4.06 -24.48 4.12
N ALA A 23 4.46 -23.47 3.34
CA ALA A 23 4.31 -23.51 1.87
C ALA A 23 5.11 -24.68 1.27
N GLY A 24 6.31 -24.95 1.77
CA GLY A 24 7.12 -26.09 1.37
C GLY A 24 6.45 -27.43 1.68
N LEU A 25 5.86 -27.57 2.89
CA LEU A 25 5.11 -28.78 3.29
C LEU A 25 3.88 -29.01 2.40
N LEU A 26 3.27 -27.96 1.89
CA LEU A 26 2.15 -28.03 0.94
C LEU A 26 2.59 -28.21 -0.53
N ASN A 27 3.88 -28.40 -0.79
CA ASN A 27 4.47 -28.47 -2.13
C ASN A 27 4.15 -27.22 -3.00
N MET A 28 3.98 -26.06 -2.38
CA MET A 28 3.79 -24.82 -3.11
C MET A 28 5.12 -24.38 -3.74
N ARG A 29 5.08 -24.05 -5.02
CA ARG A 29 6.26 -23.53 -5.71
C ARG A 29 6.56 -22.12 -5.22
N CYS A 30 7.74 -21.91 -4.66
CA CYS A 30 8.19 -20.57 -4.27
C CYS A 30 8.32 -19.63 -5.49
N PRO A 31 7.90 -18.37 -5.38
CA PRO A 31 8.19 -17.35 -6.38
C PRO A 31 9.70 -17.16 -6.55
N THR A 32 10.11 -16.71 -7.73
CA THR A 32 11.53 -16.40 -8.02
C THR A 32 12.06 -15.26 -7.13
N TYR A 33 11.18 -14.31 -6.81
CA TYR A 33 11.49 -13.15 -5.96
C TYR A 33 10.40 -12.99 -4.89
N ASN A 34 10.85 -12.76 -3.67
CA ASN A 34 10.00 -12.48 -2.49
C ASN A 34 10.46 -11.17 -1.85
N PRO A 35 10.23 -10.00 -2.47
CA PRO A 35 10.64 -8.74 -1.89
C PRO A 35 9.85 -8.45 -0.62
N ARG A 36 10.55 -7.99 0.41
CA ARG A 36 9.91 -7.50 1.64
C ARG A 36 9.63 -6.01 1.49
N SER A 37 8.46 -5.55 1.89
CA SER A 37 8.13 -4.11 1.86
C SER A 37 9.13 -3.27 2.66
N SER A 38 9.72 -3.81 3.73
CA SER A 38 10.74 -3.11 4.53
C SER A 38 12.09 -2.92 3.83
N THR A 39 12.38 -3.72 2.79
CA THR A 39 13.63 -3.62 2.01
C THR A 39 13.43 -3.04 0.61
N ALA A 40 12.19 -2.77 0.21
CA ALA A 40 11.83 -2.23 -1.09
C ALA A 40 11.32 -0.76 -1.00
N ILE A 41 11.74 -0.03 0.04
CA ILE A 41 11.28 1.34 0.30
C ILE A 41 11.67 2.29 -0.84
N ASP A 42 12.91 2.24 -1.28
CA ASP A 42 13.40 3.14 -2.34
C ASP A 42 12.67 2.89 -3.66
N GLN A 43 12.40 1.63 -3.99
CA GLN A 43 11.63 1.25 -5.17
C GLN A 43 10.19 1.73 -5.08
N ALA A 44 9.56 1.58 -3.91
CA ALA A 44 8.21 2.07 -3.66
C ALA A 44 8.14 3.60 -3.79
N VAL A 45 9.08 4.32 -3.18
CA VAL A 45 9.19 5.79 -3.29
C VAL A 45 9.38 6.22 -4.75
N HIS A 46 10.26 5.54 -5.48
CA HIS A 46 10.49 5.83 -6.89
C HIS A 46 9.21 5.66 -7.73
N LEU A 47 8.48 4.56 -7.55
CA LEU A 47 7.19 4.34 -8.22
C LEU A 47 6.15 5.40 -7.85
N ILE A 48 6.04 5.74 -6.57
CA ILE A 48 5.12 6.79 -6.10
C ILE A 48 5.42 8.12 -6.77
N LYS A 49 6.71 8.52 -6.87
CA LYS A 49 7.12 9.75 -7.55
C LYS A 49 6.70 9.76 -9.01
N ILE A 50 6.93 8.67 -9.75
CA ILE A 50 6.50 8.53 -11.14
C ILE A 50 4.96 8.66 -11.27
N LEU A 51 4.21 8.06 -10.35
CA LEU A 51 2.75 8.13 -10.37
C LEU A 51 2.23 9.54 -10.06
N LEU A 52 2.90 10.26 -9.15
CA LEU A 52 2.62 11.67 -8.85
C LEU A 52 2.93 12.58 -10.04
N GLU A 53 4.10 12.42 -10.67
CA GLU A 53 4.50 13.17 -11.86
C GLU A 53 3.55 12.97 -13.04
N LYS A 54 3.03 11.75 -13.20
CA LYS A 54 2.04 11.41 -14.24
C LYS A 54 0.61 11.72 -13.85
N GLU A 55 0.38 12.33 -12.70
CA GLU A 55 -0.93 12.67 -12.16
C GLU A 55 -1.88 11.47 -11.94
N TYR A 56 -1.35 10.25 -11.88
CA TYR A 56 -2.11 9.05 -11.47
C TYR A 56 -2.25 8.92 -9.98
N ALA A 57 -1.43 9.62 -9.21
CA ALA A 57 -1.51 9.71 -7.77
C ALA A 57 -1.60 11.17 -7.32
N TYR A 58 -2.05 11.39 -6.10
CA TYR A 58 -2.19 12.72 -5.52
C TYR A 58 -1.97 12.69 -4.01
N TRP A 59 -1.57 13.85 -3.48
CA TRP A 59 -1.41 14.06 -2.05
C TRP A 59 -2.73 14.45 -1.39
N TYR A 60 -3.00 13.86 -0.23
CA TYR A 60 -4.06 14.32 0.64
C TYR A 60 -3.72 14.09 2.11
N GLN A 61 -3.70 15.17 2.91
CA GLN A 61 -3.42 15.15 4.35
C GLN A 61 -2.15 14.37 4.74
N GLY A 62 -1.10 14.45 3.93
CA GLY A 62 0.16 13.74 4.14
C GLY A 62 0.21 12.33 3.54
N ASP A 63 -0.92 11.71 3.24
CA ASP A 63 -0.98 10.43 2.54
C ASP A 63 -0.91 10.60 1.02
N VAL A 64 -0.45 9.57 0.31
CA VAL A 64 -0.49 9.51 -1.15
C VAL A 64 -1.53 8.50 -1.59
N PHE A 65 -2.45 8.92 -2.45
CA PHE A 65 -3.51 8.10 -3.03
C PHE A 65 -3.29 7.89 -4.52
N TYR A 66 -3.62 6.71 -5.01
CA TYR A 66 -3.75 6.42 -6.43
C TYR A 66 -5.18 6.64 -6.89
N ASP A 67 -5.34 7.31 -8.04
CA ASP A 67 -6.64 7.55 -8.70
C ASP A 67 -6.79 6.62 -9.92
N PRO A 68 -7.50 5.49 -9.79
CA PRO A 68 -7.65 4.53 -10.88
C PRO A 68 -8.46 5.08 -12.07
N LEU A 69 -9.27 6.12 -11.89
CA LEU A 69 -10.03 6.73 -12.99
C LEU A 69 -9.12 7.47 -13.97
N LYS A 70 -7.94 7.90 -13.55
CA LYS A 70 -6.94 8.52 -14.42
C LYS A 70 -6.31 7.52 -15.41
N PHE A 71 -6.27 6.24 -15.05
CA PHE A 71 -5.68 5.20 -15.90
C PHE A 71 -6.75 4.47 -16.74
N LYS A 72 -6.84 4.79 -18.02
CA LYS A 72 -7.84 4.21 -18.96
C LYS A 72 -7.84 2.69 -19.08
N GLY A 73 -6.75 2.04 -18.69
CA GLY A 73 -6.61 0.59 -18.69
C GLY A 73 -7.01 -0.09 -17.39
N PHE A 74 -7.30 0.67 -16.34
CA PHE A 74 -7.65 0.10 -15.05
C PHE A 74 -8.93 -0.75 -15.13
N GLY A 75 -8.94 -1.87 -14.44
CA GLY A 75 -10.08 -2.79 -14.41
C GLY A 75 -10.21 -3.73 -15.61
N LYS A 76 -9.47 -3.51 -16.72
CA LYS A 76 -9.57 -4.37 -17.92
C LYS A 76 -9.26 -5.83 -17.64
N LEU A 77 -8.28 -6.12 -16.77
CA LEU A 77 -7.92 -7.50 -16.42
C LEU A 77 -9.07 -8.25 -15.73
N LEU A 78 -9.85 -7.54 -14.93
CA LEU A 78 -11.01 -8.09 -14.21
C LEU A 78 -12.33 -7.94 -15.00
N GLY A 79 -12.29 -7.38 -16.21
CA GLY A 79 -13.50 -7.08 -16.98
C GLY A 79 -14.39 -6.00 -16.34
N LEU A 80 -13.81 -5.15 -15.46
CA LEU A 80 -14.56 -4.08 -14.81
C LEU A 80 -14.83 -2.94 -15.79
N ASP A 81 -16.10 -2.56 -15.87
CA ASP A 81 -16.49 -1.31 -16.52
C ASP A 81 -16.39 -0.14 -15.53
N MET A 82 -15.30 0.60 -15.61
CA MET A 82 -15.01 1.71 -14.71
C MET A 82 -16.08 2.83 -14.79
N LYS A 83 -16.85 2.91 -15.87
CA LYS A 83 -17.96 3.86 -15.99
C LYS A 83 -19.15 3.52 -15.10
N LYS A 84 -19.24 2.26 -14.67
CA LYS A 84 -20.30 1.78 -13.77
C LYS A 84 -19.89 1.85 -12.29
N LEU A 85 -18.65 2.22 -11.99
CA LEU A 85 -18.25 2.45 -10.60
C LEU A 85 -19.03 3.65 -10.06
N PRO A 86 -19.67 3.48 -8.89
CA PRO A 86 -20.40 4.59 -8.29
C PRO A 86 -19.41 5.72 -7.94
N THR A 87 -19.70 6.90 -8.47
CA THR A 87 -19.00 8.14 -8.11
C THR A 87 -19.39 8.64 -6.71
N THR A 88 -20.36 7.97 -6.06
CA THR A 88 -20.81 8.30 -4.72
C THR A 88 -19.78 7.87 -3.69
N LYS A 89 -19.33 8.83 -2.91
CA LYS A 89 -18.43 8.66 -1.78
C LYS A 89 -19.01 7.65 -0.81
N ARG A 90 -18.28 6.55 -0.54
CA ARG A 90 -18.59 5.67 0.58
C ARG A 90 -17.80 6.14 1.79
N HIS A 91 -18.48 6.66 2.79
CA HIS A 91 -17.90 6.90 4.10
C HIS A 91 -17.92 5.58 4.87
N PHE A 92 -16.74 5.02 5.15
CA PHE A 92 -16.64 4.04 6.22
C PHE A 92 -16.72 4.79 7.55
N ARG A 93 -17.45 4.26 8.51
CA ARG A 93 -17.79 4.93 9.80
C ARG A 93 -16.59 5.42 10.63
N ARG A 94 -15.35 5.06 10.26
CA ARG A 94 -14.13 5.33 11.04
C ARG A 94 -12.99 5.99 10.26
N GLU A 95 -13.14 6.25 8.98
CA GLU A 95 -12.10 6.84 8.16
C GLU A 95 -12.62 8.07 7.43
N SER A 96 -11.90 9.19 7.57
CA SER A 96 -12.14 10.39 6.77
C SER A 96 -11.44 10.23 5.43
N TYR A 97 -12.19 10.06 4.37
CA TYR A 97 -11.67 10.03 3.01
C TYR A 97 -11.45 11.44 2.45
N PRO A 98 -10.53 11.59 1.47
CA PRO A 98 -10.15 12.87 0.91
C PRO A 98 -11.26 13.52 0.07
N GLY A 99 -12.36 13.89 0.70
CA GLY A 99 -13.36 14.81 0.17
C GLY A 99 -13.76 14.61 -1.30
N ILE A 100 -13.66 15.68 -2.10
CA ILE A 100 -14.17 15.75 -3.48
C ILE A 100 -13.33 14.93 -4.47
N GLN A 101 -12.06 14.74 -4.22
CA GLN A 101 -11.13 14.04 -5.13
C GLN A 101 -11.20 12.52 -4.99
N TRP A 102 -11.68 12.02 -3.85
CA TRP A 102 -11.78 10.60 -3.62
C TRP A 102 -12.97 9.96 -4.37
N ASN A 103 -12.72 8.82 -4.96
CA ASN A 103 -13.76 7.96 -5.52
C ASN A 103 -13.62 6.54 -4.95
N LEU A 104 -14.56 5.66 -5.25
CA LEU A 104 -14.63 4.32 -4.66
C LEU A 104 -13.41 3.44 -4.97
N GLY A 105 -12.69 3.75 -6.02
CA GLY A 105 -11.52 2.98 -6.44
C GLY A 105 -10.20 3.51 -5.92
N ASP A 106 -10.16 4.70 -5.31
CA ASP A 106 -8.92 5.29 -4.80
C ASP A 106 -8.35 4.46 -3.67
N PHE A 107 -7.06 4.26 -3.69
CA PHE A 107 -6.38 3.50 -2.66
C PHE A 107 -5.05 4.16 -2.27
N ILE A 108 -4.67 3.95 -1.02
CA ILE A 108 -3.47 4.55 -0.47
C ILE A 108 -2.23 3.81 -0.98
N LEU A 109 -1.24 4.57 -1.44
CA LEU A 109 0.09 4.08 -1.79
C LEU A 109 1.10 4.26 -0.65
N ARG A 110 0.96 5.37 0.10
CA ARG A 110 1.84 5.73 1.21
C ARG A 110 1.03 6.37 2.33
N HIS A 111 1.31 5.95 3.54
CA HIS A 111 0.82 6.60 4.75
C HIS A 111 1.84 7.60 5.29
N ASP A 112 1.35 8.75 5.73
CA ASP A 112 2.14 9.69 6.50
C ASP A 112 2.49 9.14 7.88
N CYS A 113 3.63 9.57 8.42
CA CYS A 113 4.04 9.22 9.78
C CYS A 113 3.24 10.04 10.78
N LYS A 114 2.52 9.37 11.67
CA LYS A 114 1.77 10.01 12.75
C LYS A 114 2.55 9.90 14.07
N LYS A 115 2.20 10.79 15.01
CA LYS A 115 2.80 10.75 16.34
C LYS A 115 2.47 9.41 17.03
N GLY A 116 3.52 8.66 17.36
CA GLY A 116 3.39 7.35 17.98
C GLY A 116 3.57 6.17 17.02
N ASP A 117 3.74 6.42 15.72
CA ASP A 117 4.07 5.34 14.78
C ASP A 117 5.49 4.80 15.08
N GLU A 118 5.59 3.49 15.29
CA GLU A 118 6.88 2.82 15.55
C GLU A 118 7.60 2.45 14.25
N ILE A 119 6.85 2.30 13.14
CA ILE A 119 7.38 1.85 11.86
C ILE A 119 7.15 2.92 10.80
N PHE A 120 8.20 3.59 10.42
CA PHE A 120 8.24 4.52 9.31
C PHE A 120 9.66 4.63 8.76
N TRP A 121 9.79 5.17 7.57
CA TRP A 121 11.07 5.50 6.93
C TRP A 121 11.12 6.98 6.60
N ASP A 122 12.29 7.57 6.78
CA ASP A 122 12.57 8.94 6.32
C ASP A 122 13.06 8.87 4.88
N THR A 123 12.32 9.44 3.96
CA THR A 123 12.54 9.31 2.52
C THR A 123 12.50 10.67 1.83
N GLU A 124 12.87 10.73 0.55
CA GLU A 124 12.77 11.96 -0.26
C GLU A 124 11.37 12.57 -0.31
N ILE A 125 10.33 11.77 -0.07
CA ILE A 125 8.94 12.23 -0.01
C ILE A 125 8.42 12.37 1.42
N GLY A 126 9.34 12.51 2.38
CA GLY A 126 9.04 12.70 3.79
C GLY A 126 8.91 11.42 4.60
N LYS A 127 8.61 11.57 5.89
CA LYS A 127 8.45 10.45 6.83
C LYS A 127 7.14 9.74 6.60
N GLY A 128 7.20 8.42 6.47
CA GLY A 128 6.00 7.62 6.27
C GLY A 128 6.32 6.16 5.99
N ARG A 129 5.32 5.40 5.59
CA ARG A 129 5.46 3.98 5.26
C ARG A 129 4.66 3.63 4.02
N PRO A 130 5.14 2.67 3.21
CA PRO A 130 4.34 2.14 2.11
C PRO A 130 3.03 1.55 2.61
N SER A 131 2.02 1.65 1.79
CA SER A 131 0.76 0.94 1.99
C SER A 131 0.89 -0.50 1.50
N TRP A 132 -0.12 -1.30 1.75
CA TRP A 132 -0.25 -2.66 1.22
C TRP A 132 -0.30 -2.72 -0.32
N ASN A 133 -0.66 -1.61 -0.97
CA ASN A 133 -0.95 -1.57 -2.41
C ASN A 133 0.22 -1.13 -3.29
N ILE A 134 1.42 -0.96 -2.74
CA ILE A 134 2.59 -0.51 -3.50
C ILE A 134 3.69 -1.57 -3.55
#